data_81d4692750fefb1cbcf3fb17e31bc3b9
#
_entry.id   81d4692750fefb1cbcf3fb17e31bc3b9
#
_cell.length_a   1.000
_cell.length_b   1.000
_cell.length_c   1.000
_cell.angle_alpha   90.00
_cell.angle_beta   90.00
_cell.angle_gamma   90.00
#
_symmetry.space_group_name_H-M   'P 1'
#
loop_
_entity.id
_entity.type
_entity.pdbx_description
1 polymer ?
#
loop_
_entity_poly.entity_id
_entity_poly.type
_entity_poly.pdbx_seq_one_letter_code
_entity_poly.pdbx_strand_id
1 'polypeptide(L)'
;AAGAKPEKPAGGPKTPAQAREGRRRYVPEVTYAEIGGLKEQLNLIRETVELPLRHPEVFAHLGITPNRGVLLWGPPGTGKTLIAKAVANQCRAHLAIVRGPEVKSKWHGQSESNLREIFDEARENAPAIILFDEIDALVPNRDTLNHDANVSIVSQLLTLMDGIEERGQVVIIGTTNRPEAIDPAFRRPGRFDLEIEIGLPDEAALREILAIHTAKMPLGEDVCLDRIVPYLRGLTGADVAALCKEAALVCLRERLQFDQGDLVLKGDLSEMKVSALHFERALQTLRGRARCEGLEVRSVRVRALKTSQR
;
A
#
# COMPACT_ATOMS: atom_id res chain seq x y z
N ALA A 1 -13.26 -44.59 -40.54
CA ALA A 1 -12.02 -44.35 -39.84
C ALA A 1 -12.20 -43.10 -38.97
N ALA A 2 -12.47 -43.34 -37.68
CA ALA A 2 -12.64 -42.27 -36.67
C ALA A 2 -11.26 -41.93 -36.10
N GLY A 3 -10.83 -40.67 -36.24
CA GLY A 3 -9.60 -40.15 -35.64
C GLY A 3 -9.79 -39.83 -34.16
N ALA A 4 -9.10 -40.55 -33.29
CA ALA A 4 -9.01 -40.27 -31.87
C ALA A 4 -8.15 -39.01 -31.62
N LYS A 5 -8.67 -38.03 -30.87
CA LYS A 5 -7.93 -36.90 -30.33
C LYS A 5 -7.02 -37.36 -29.18
N PRO A 6 -5.76 -36.90 -29.07
CA PRO A 6 -4.93 -37.25 -27.95
C PRO A 6 -5.44 -36.53 -26.67
N GLU A 7 -5.72 -37.31 -25.65
CA GLU A 7 -5.99 -36.80 -24.26
C GLU A 7 -4.74 -36.14 -23.69
N LYS A 8 -4.93 -34.94 -23.12
CA LYS A 8 -3.90 -34.29 -22.29
C LYS A 8 -3.75 -35.08 -20.99
N PRO A 9 -2.51 -35.34 -20.52
CA PRO A 9 -2.34 -36.01 -19.25
C PRO A 9 -2.86 -35.11 -18.10
N ALA A 10 -3.78 -35.68 -17.33
CA ALA A 10 -4.24 -35.08 -16.08
C ALA A 10 -3.06 -34.98 -15.11
N GLY A 11 -2.69 -33.76 -14.72
CA GLY A 11 -1.69 -33.53 -13.70
C GLY A 11 -2.19 -34.08 -12.37
N GLY A 12 -1.55 -35.13 -11.88
CA GLY A 12 -1.81 -35.70 -10.55
C GLY A 12 -1.50 -34.67 -9.44
N PRO A 13 -2.01 -34.87 -8.22
CA PRO A 13 -1.78 -33.97 -7.10
C PRO A 13 -0.27 -33.83 -6.84
N LYS A 14 0.24 -32.60 -6.88
CA LYS A 14 1.64 -32.31 -6.59
C LYS A 14 1.97 -32.75 -5.18
N THR A 15 3.04 -33.53 -5.01
CA THR A 15 3.54 -33.92 -3.70
C THR A 15 3.95 -32.69 -2.88
N PRO A 16 3.86 -32.74 -1.53
CA PRO A 16 4.22 -31.61 -0.66
C PRO A 16 5.66 -31.05 -0.90
N ALA A 17 6.57 -31.91 -1.36
CA ALA A 17 7.94 -31.52 -1.74
C ALA A 17 7.99 -30.72 -3.04
N GLN A 18 7.15 -31.02 -4.04
CA GLN A 18 7.06 -30.28 -5.30
C GLN A 18 6.34 -28.93 -5.16
N ALA A 19 5.48 -28.79 -4.12
CA ALA A 19 4.89 -27.50 -3.75
C ALA A 19 5.89 -26.56 -3.06
N ARG A 20 6.97 -27.10 -2.46
CA ARG A 20 8.02 -26.33 -1.75
C ARG A 20 9.06 -25.71 -2.69
N GLU A 21 9.26 -26.22 -3.90
CA GLU A 21 10.29 -25.75 -4.86
C GLU A 21 9.99 -24.40 -5.54
N GLY A 22 8.89 -23.71 -5.23
CA GLY A 22 8.41 -22.54 -5.98
C GLY A 22 8.22 -21.24 -5.22
N ARG A 23 8.35 -21.20 -3.89
CA ARG A 23 8.14 -19.96 -3.14
C ARG A 23 9.45 -19.15 -3.02
N ARG A 24 9.74 -18.39 -4.10
CA ARG A 24 10.89 -17.49 -4.11
C ARG A 24 10.68 -16.36 -3.11
N ARG A 25 11.74 -16.04 -2.35
CA ARG A 25 11.81 -14.84 -1.52
C ARG A 25 11.40 -13.63 -2.32
N TYR A 26 10.34 -12.94 -1.87
CA TYR A 26 9.84 -11.73 -2.51
C TYR A 26 10.27 -10.52 -1.71
N VAL A 27 11.01 -9.62 -2.34
CA VAL A 27 11.37 -8.30 -1.80
C VAL A 27 10.79 -7.27 -2.75
N PRO A 28 9.94 -6.34 -2.28
CA PRO A 28 9.34 -5.31 -3.14
C PRO A 28 10.41 -4.32 -3.61
N GLU A 29 10.15 -3.65 -4.74
CA GLU A 29 11.06 -2.62 -5.31
C GLU A 29 10.84 -1.22 -4.74
N VAL A 30 9.75 -1.00 -4.03
CA VAL A 30 9.35 0.29 -3.44
C VAL A 30 10.38 0.76 -2.41
N THR A 31 10.83 2.00 -2.52
CA THR A 31 11.82 2.60 -1.64
C THR A 31 11.24 3.75 -0.80
N TYR A 32 11.95 4.18 0.25
CA TYR A 32 11.56 5.37 1.03
C TYR A 32 11.55 6.67 0.21
N ALA A 33 12.27 6.72 -0.92
CA ALA A 33 12.24 7.88 -1.82
C ALA A 33 10.88 8.10 -2.50
N GLU A 34 10.02 7.07 -2.49
CA GLU A 34 8.66 7.15 -3.03
C GLU A 34 7.62 7.59 -1.97
N ILE A 35 8.07 7.88 -0.74
CA ILE A 35 7.22 8.31 0.37
C ILE A 35 7.55 9.75 0.71
N GLY A 36 6.57 10.65 0.56
CA GLY A 36 6.70 12.06 0.94
C GLY A 36 6.05 12.35 2.30
N GLY A 37 6.71 13.20 3.10
CA GLY A 37 6.12 13.88 4.25
C GLY A 37 5.98 13.10 5.55
N LEU A 38 6.34 11.84 5.63
CA LEU A 38 6.13 10.99 6.82
C LEU A 38 7.42 10.76 7.63
N LYS A 39 8.24 11.80 7.81
CA LYS A 39 9.60 11.68 8.40
C LYS A 39 9.58 11.11 9.83
N GLU A 40 8.68 11.59 10.68
CA GLU A 40 8.57 11.13 12.07
C GLU A 40 8.10 9.68 12.13
N GLN A 41 7.06 9.33 11.35
CA GLN A 41 6.53 7.97 11.28
C GLN A 41 7.58 7.00 10.72
N LEU A 42 8.31 7.40 9.68
CA LEU A 42 9.38 6.57 9.13
C LEU A 42 10.53 6.37 10.11
N ASN A 43 10.90 7.39 10.90
CA ASN A 43 11.91 7.23 11.94
C ASN A 43 11.46 6.23 13.01
N LEU A 44 10.21 6.35 13.48
CA LEU A 44 9.65 5.41 14.44
C LEU A 44 9.62 3.97 13.90
N ILE A 45 9.26 3.79 12.63
CA ILE A 45 9.27 2.48 11.97
C ILE A 45 10.71 1.96 11.83
N ARG A 46 11.69 2.80 11.53
CA ARG A 46 13.10 2.39 11.48
C ARG A 46 13.58 1.85 12.83
N GLU A 47 13.26 2.53 13.91
CA GLU A 47 13.64 2.10 15.26
C GLU A 47 12.95 0.79 15.67
N THR A 48 11.66 0.65 15.34
CA THR A 48 10.82 -0.44 15.84
C THR A 48 10.76 -1.67 14.94
N VAL A 49 10.98 -1.52 13.64
CA VAL A 49 10.92 -2.60 12.64
C VAL A 49 12.27 -2.85 11.99
N GLU A 50 12.91 -1.81 11.43
CA GLU A 50 14.13 -2.00 10.66
C GLU A 50 15.31 -2.39 11.57
N LEU A 51 15.48 -1.71 12.70
CA LEU A 51 16.58 -1.97 13.62
C LEU A 51 16.55 -3.40 14.17
N PRO A 52 15.43 -3.95 14.68
CA PRO A 52 15.37 -5.35 15.13
C PRO A 52 15.64 -6.38 14.04
N LEU A 53 15.19 -6.12 12.80
CA LEU A 53 15.40 -7.03 11.68
C LEU A 53 16.84 -7.02 11.17
N ARG A 54 17.56 -5.89 11.28
CA ARG A 54 18.92 -5.73 10.79
C ARG A 54 19.98 -5.97 11.86
N HIS A 55 19.66 -5.65 13.11
CA HIS A 55 20.59 -5.64 14.23
C HIS A 55 19.98 -6.29 15.48
N PRO A 56 19.56 -7.57 15.40
CA PRO A 56 18.96 -8.28 16.56
C PRO A 56 19.94 -8.41 17.72
N GLU A 57 21.24 -8.40 17.45
CA GLU A 57 22.31 -8.47 18.44
C GLU A 57 22.28 -7.31 19.43
N VAL A 58 21.81 -6.14 19.02
CA VAL A 58 21.68 -4.96 19.89
C VAL A 58 20.62 -5.20 20.97
N PHE A 59 19.50 -5.77 20.58
CA PHE A 59 18.39 -6.07 21.51
C PHE A 59 18.78 -7.19 22.49
N ALA A 60 19.46 -8.22 21.99
CA ALA A 60 19.99 -9.30 22.81
C ALA A 60 21.02 -8.77 23.85
N HIS A 61 21.89 -7.86 23.45
CA HIS A 61 22.88 -7.23 24.34
C HIS A 61 22.24 -6.39 25.44
N LEU A 62 21.15 -5.67 25.11
CA LEU A 62 20.40 -4.85 26.06
C LEU A 62 19.44 -5.67 26.94
N GLY A 63 19.22 -6.95 26.62
CA GLY A 63 18.26 -7.81 27.34
C GLY A 63 16.81 -7.40 27.15
N ILE A 64 16.47 -6.74 26.02
CA ILE A 64 15.12 -6.28 25.69
C ILE A 64 14.55 -7.08 24.53
N THR A 65 13.25 -7.34 24.58
CA THR A 65 12.51 -7.98 23.47
C THR A 65 12.04 -6.89 22.51
N PRO A 66 12.40 -6.97 21.20
CA PRO A 66 11.90 -6.00 20.24
C PRO A 66 10.40 -6.16 19.98
N ASN A 67 9.75 -5.04 19.60
CA ASN A 67 8.37 -5.07 19.14
C ASN A 67 8.25 -5.93 17.89
N ARG A 68 7.19 -6.73 17.80
CA ARG A 68 6.99 -7.69 16.72
C ARG A 68 5.80 -7.36 15.84
N GLY A 69 4.90 -6.53 16.34
CA GLY A 69 3.72 -6.11 15.63
C GLY A 69 3.57 -4.59 15.62
N VAL A 70 3.38 -4.04 14.43
CA VAL A 70 3.11 -2.62 14.21
C VAL A 70 1.78 -2.48 13.47
N LEU A 71 0.89 -1.65 14.00
CA LEU A 71 -0.38 -1.32 13.37
C LEU A 71 -0.30 0.07 12.76
N LEU A 72 -0.38 0.15 11.43
CA LEU A 72 -0.48 1.42 10.69
C LEU A 72 -1.96 1.72 10.47
N TRP A 73 -2.45 2.84 11.00
CA TRP A 73 -3.85 3.21 10.87
C TRP A 73 -4.02 4.64 10.37
N GLY A 74 -5.18 4.95 9.80
CA GLY A 74 -5.52 6.28 9.28
C GLY A 74 -6.38 6.23 8.02
N PRO A 75 -6.71 7.39 7.42
CA PRO A 75 -7.56 7.46 6.25
C PRO A 75 -7.06 6.62 5.07
N PRO A 76 -7.95 6.14 4.19
CA PRO A 76 -7.54 5.44 2.97
C PRO A 76 -6.71 6.37 2.08
N GLY A 77 -5.79 5.80 1.30
CA GLY A 77 -4.95 6.56 0.35
C GLY A 77 -3.79 7.35 0.96
N THR A 78 -3.50 7.22 2.28
CA THR A 78 -2.39 7.89 2.95
C THR A 78 -1.05 7.17 2.85
N GLY A 79 -0.99 6.00 2.19
CA GLY A 79 0.27 5.30 1.90
C GLY A 79 0.66 4.19 2.87
N LYS A 80 -0.22 3.72 3.77
CA LYS A 80 0.06 2.66 4.76
C LYS A 80 0.69 1.40 4.15
N THR A 81 0.09 0.84 3.12
CA THR A 81 0.61 -0.34 2.41
C THR A 81 1.94 -0.04 1.69
N LEU A 82 2.12 1.19 1.20
CA LEU A 82 3.35 1.64 0.55
C LEU A 82 4.51 1.67 1.55
N ILE A 83 4.26 2.19 2.76
CA ILE A 83 5.23 2.20 3.87
C ILE A 83 5.71 0.78 4.18
N ALA A 84 4.78 -0.17 4.38
CA ALA A 84 5.13 -1.54 4.70
C ALA A 84 6.02 -2.19 3.61
N LYS A 85 5.74 -1.91 2.33
CA LYS A 85 6.57 -2.36 1.20
C LYS A 85 7.95 -1.72 1.21
N ALA A 86 8.04 -0.41 1.45
CA ALA A 86 9.32 0.29 1.50
C ALA A 86 10.21 -0.19 2.65
N VAL A 87 9.62 -0.46 3.81
CA VAL A 87 10.32 -1.06 4.96
C VAL A 87 10.88 -2.44 4.61
N ALA A 88 10.07 -3.29 3.98
CA ALA A 88 10.52 -4.63 3.56
C ALA A 88 11.67 -4.56 2.55
N ASN A 89 11.62 -3.62 1.61
CA ASN A 89 12.72 -3.36 0.68
C ASN A 89 13.99 -2.95 1.43
N GLN A 90 13.89 -1.97 2.31
CA GLN A 90 15.02 -1.41 3.04
C GLN A 90 15.71 -2.46 3.93
N CYS A 91 14.93 -3.34 4.57
CA CYS A 91 15.43 -4.46 5.35
C CYS A 91 15.92 -5.63 4.49
N ARG A 92 15.70 -5.60 3.18
CA ARG A 92 15.83 -6.75 2.29
C ARG A 92 15.10 -7.98 2.85
N ALA A 93 13.98 -7.76 3.51
CA ALA A 93 13.17 -8.79 4.13
C ALA A 93 12.22 -9.42 3.11
N HIS A 94 11.95 -10.71 3.28
CA HIS A 94 10.85 -11.35 2.55
C HIS A 94 9.53 -10.71 2.96
N LEU A 95 8.67 -10.37 1.99
CA LEU A 95 7.36 -9.78 2.24
C LEU A 95 6.25 -10.76 1.86
N ALA A 96 5.56 -11.28 2.87
CA ALA A 96 4.31 -12.02 2.69
C ALA A 96 3.12 -11.05 2.85
N ILE A 97 2.23 -11.00 1.87
CA ILE A 97 1.07 -10.09 1.89
C ILE A 97 -0.21 -10.88 2.05
N VAL A 98 -0.97 -10.54 3.09
CA VAL A 98 -2.30 -11.11 3.38
C VAL A 98 -3.33 -9.99 3.28
N ARG A 99 -4.25 -10.08 2.31
CA ARG A 99 -5.32 -9.10 2.14
C ARG A 99 -6.58 -9.60 2.84
N GLY A 100 -7.08 -8.82 3.79
CA GLY A 100 -8.24 -9.18 4.59
C GLY A 100 -9.45 -9.67 3.78
N PRO A 101 -9.92 -8.93 2.78
CA PRO A 101 -11.06 -9.34 1.95
C PRO A 101 -10.83 -10.63 1.16
N GLU A 102 -9.61 -10.91 0.71
CA GLU A 102 -9.29 -12.11 -0.07
C GLU A 102 -9.35 -13.38 0.77
N VAL A 103 -8.97 -13.30 2.04
CA VAL A 103 -9.05 -14.42 2.99
C VAL A 103 -10.50 -14.85 3.20
N LYS A 104 -11.41 -13.90 3.38
CA LYS A 104 -12.84 -14.18 3.56
C LYS A 104 -13.50 -14.82 2.33
N SER A 105 -13.13 -14.37 1.12
CA SER A 105 -13.81 -14.78 -0.10
C SER A 105 -13.29 -16.09 -0.70
N LYS A 106 -11.98 -16.33 -0.63
CA LYS A 106 -11.32 -17.43 -1.35
C LYS A 106 -11.02 -18.64 -0.46
N TRP A 107 -11.00 -18.49 0.88
CA TRP A 107 -10.45 -19.49 1.78
C TRP A 107 -11.51 -20.18 2.64
N HIS A 108 -12.77 -20.26 2.18
CA HIS A 108 -13.81 -21.01 2.89
C HIS A 108 -13.37 -22.47 3.11
N GLY A 109 -13.17 -22.84 4.38
CA GLY A 109 -12.79 -24.21 4.79
C GLY A 109 -11.29 -24.51 4.88
N GLN A 110 -10.39 -23.63 4.40
CA GLN A 110 -8.92 -23.81 4.46
C GLN A 110 -8.17 -22.60 5.02
N SER A 111 -8.87 -21.62 5.59
CA SER A 111 -8.29 -20.36 6.05
C SER A 111 -7.20 -20.55 7.10
N GLU A 112 -7.37 -21.50 8.01
CA GLU A 112 -6.44 -21.79 9.09
C GLU A 112 -5.12 -22.40 8.60
N SER A 113 -5.19 -23.37 7.67
CA SER A 113 -4.00 -23.99 7.09
C SER A 113 -3.20 -22.99 6.27
N ASN A 114 -3.87 -22.13 5.50
CA ASN A 114 -3.22 -21.12 4.68
C ASN A 114 -2.52 -20.06 5.53
N LEU A 115 -3.12 -19.65 6.65
CA LEU A 115 -2.47 -18.74 7.60
C LEU A 115 -1.20 -19.37 8.19
N ARG A 116 -1.26 -20.63 8.64
CA ARG A 116 -0.06 -21.35 9.13
C ARG A 116 1.03 -21.41 8.08
N GLU A 117 0.69 -21.75 6.83
CA GLU A 117 1.66 -21.78 5.73
C GLU A 117 2.36 -20.45 5.49
N ILE A 118 1.64 -19.31 5.62
CA ILE A 118 2.23 -17.97 5.47
C ILE A 118 3.22 -17.68 6.60
N PHE A 119 2.88 -18.03 7.84
CA PHE A 119 3.78 -17.86 8.96
C PHE A 119 5.02 -18.77 8.87
N ASP A 120 4.85 -20.01 8.40
CA ASP A 120 5.96 -20.95 8.17
C ASP A 120 6.85 -20.46 7.02
N GLU A 121 6.26 -19.97 5.92
CA GLU A 121 7.00 -19.35 4.81
C GLU A 121 7.82 -18.15 5.28
N ALA A 122 7.24 -17.28 6.11
CA ALA A 122 7.95 -16.12 6.65
C ALA A 122 9.13 -16.54 7.55
N ARG A 123 8.96 -17.59 8.36
CA ARG A 123 10.03 -18.14 9.20
C ARG A 123 11.15 -18.75 8.37
N GLU A 124 10.82 -19.50 7.32
CA GLU A 124 11.80 -20.13 6.42
C GLU A 124 12.61 -19.08 5.63
N ASN A 125 12.02 -17.90 5.33
CA ASN A 125 12.64 -16.82 4.57
C ASN A 125 13.09 -15.64 5.44
N ALA A 126 13.31 -15.83 6.74
CA ALA A 126 13.73 -14.75 7.63
C ALA A 126 15.08 -14.10 7.17
N PRO A 127 15.28 -12.78 7.34
CA PRO A 127 14.34 -11.83 7.92
C PRO A 127 13.10 -11.60 7.04
N ALA A 128 11.90 -11.55 7.65
CA ALA A 128 10.64 -11.47 6.94
C ALA A 128 9.66 -10.49 7.59
N ILE A 129 8.76 -9.96 6.77
CA ILE A 129 7.63 -9.15 7.20
C ILE A 129 6.35 -9.79 6.70
N ILE A 130 5.37 -9.98 7.58
CA ILE A 130 4.01 -10.38 7.22
C ILE A 130 3.15 -9.13 7.24
N LEU A 131 2.65 -8.71 6.08
CA LEU A 131 1.76 -7.56 5.94
C LEU A 131 0.31 -8.04 5.90
N PHE A 132 -0.47 -7.69 6.92
CA PHE A 132 -1.93 -7.82 6.91
C PHE A 132 -2.55 -6.51 6.42
N ASP A 133 -2.95 -6.47 5.16
CA ASP A 133 -3.59 -5.30 4.56
C ASP A 133 -5.10 -5.36 4.77
N GLU A 134 -5.71 -4.26 5.27
CA GLU A 134 -7.11 -4.21 5.70
C GLU A 134 -7.44 -5.28 6.77
N ILE A 135 -6.64 -5.32 7.84
CA ILE A 135 -6.74 -6.35 8.88
C ILE A 135 -8.09 -6.33 9.61
N ASP A 136 -8.79 -5.20 9.68
CA ASP A 136 -10.12 -5.07 10.23
C ASP A 136 -11.15 -5.99 9.53
N ALA A 137 -10.90 -6.36 8.30
CA ALA A 137 -11.71 -7.37 7.62
C ALA A 137 -11.49 -8.79 8.16
N LEU A 138 -10.28 -9.12 8.68
CA LEU A 138 -9.95 -10.45 9.20
C LEU A 138 -10.32 -10.63 10.66
N VAL A 139 -10.08 -9.59 11.47
CA VAL A 139 -10.20 -9.64 12.93
C VAL A 139 -11.14 -8.57 13.47
N PRO A 140 -12.41 -8.56 13.01
CA PRO A 140 -13.39 -7.59 13.49
C PRO A 140 -13.69 -7.81 14.97
N ASN A 141 -14.10 -6.71 15.64
CA ASN A 141 -14.50 -6.75 17.04
C ASN A 141 -15.60 -7.81 17.27
N ARG A 142 -15.46 -8.62 18.31
CA ARG A 142 -16.38 -9.74 18.64
C ARG A 142 -17.81 -9.30 18.89
N ASP A 143 -18.00 -8.08 19.39
CA ASP A 143 -19.34 -7.52 19.65
C ASP A 143 -20.17 -7.34 18.38
N THR A 144 -19.54 -7.38 17.20
CA THR A 144 -20.19 -7.23 15.88
C THR A 144 -20.33 -8.56 15.12
N LEU A 145 -19.88 -9.69 15.69
CA LEU A 145 -19.80 -10.97 15.00
C LEU A 145 -20.98 -11.89 15.30
N ASN A 146 -21.67 -12.34 14.25
CA ASN A 146 -22.73 -13.37 14.31
C ASN A 146 -22.34 -14.70 13.65
N HIS A 147 -21.04 -14.99 13.38
CA HIS A 147 -20.64 -16.20 12.64
C HIS A 147 -19.43 -16.92 13.26
N ASP A 148 -19.59 -18.20 13.59
CA ASP A 148 -18.57 -19.09 14.19
C ASP A 148 -17.26 -19.19 13.37
N ALA A 149 -17.35 -19.10 12.06
CA ALA A 149 -16.17 -19.18 11.18
C ALA A 149 -15.14 -18.03 11.38
N ASN A 150 -15.60 -16.84 11.76
CA ASN A 150 -14.69 -15.72 12.03
C ASN A 150 -13.96 -15.89 13.37
N VAL A 151 -14.60 -16.52 14.35
CA VAL A 151 -14.01 -16.77 15.67
C VAL A 151 -12.81 -17.71 15.54
N SER A 152 -12.88 -18.70 14.65
CA SER A 152 -11.80 -19.64 14.40
C SER A 152 -10.56 -18.97 13.80
N ILE A 153 -10.71 -18.12 12.77
CA ILE A 153 -9.62 -17.36 12.14
C ILE A 153 -8.96 -16.41 13.14
N VAL A 154 -9.76 -15.68 13.93
CA VAL A 154 -9.27 -14.76 14.98
C VAL A 154 -8.42 -15.52 16.00
N SER A 155 -8.94 -16.65 16.52
CA SER A 155 -8.23 -17.47 17.51
C SER A 155 -6.94 -18.06 16.96
N GLN A 156 -6.96 -18.53 15.70
CA GLN A 156 -5.79 -19.04 15.01
C GLN A 156 -4.73 -17.97 14.82
N LEU A 157 -5.11 -16.77 14.36
CA LEU A 157 -4.17 -15.68 14.16
C LEU A 157 -3.52 -15.22 15.47
N LEU A 158 -4.30 -15.13 16.56
CA LEU A 158 -3.76 -14.85 17.90
C LEU A 158 -2.71 -15.89 18.31
N THR A 159 -3.00 -17.17 18.13
CA THR A 159 -2.06 -18.26 18.45
C THR A 159 -0.78 -18.18 17.60
N LEU A 160 -0.92 -17.85 16.31
CA LEU A 160 0.23 -17.72 15.41
C LEU A 160 1.10 -16.50 15.75
N MET A 161 0.49 -15.37 16.14
CA MET A 161 1.21 -14.19 16.59
C MET A 161 1.97 -14.45 17.89
N ASP A 162 1.34 -15.08 18.87
CA ASP A 162 1.96 -15.45 20.15
C ASP A 162 3.13 -16.45 19.93
N GLY A 163 3.04 -17.32 18.94
CA GLY A 163 4.07 -18.31 18.58
C GLY A 163 5.26 -17.78 17.79
N ILE A 164 5.31 -16.49 17.42
CA ILE A 164 6.47 -15.88 16.75
C ILE A 164 7.66 -15.74 17.72
N GLU A 165 7.39 -15.69 19.02
CA GLU A 165 8.40 -15.44 20.07
C GLU A 165 9.61 -16.39 20.05
N GLU A 166 9.41 -17.62 19.62
CA GLU A 166 10.44 -18.64 19.81
C GLU A 166 11.45 -18.78 18.65
N ARG A 167 11.17 -18.28 17.44
CA ARG A 167 11.94 -18.67 16.26
C ARG A 167 12.02 -17.64 15.14
N GLY A 168 12.75 -16.53 15.28
CA GLY A 168 13.23 -15.83 14.10
C GLY A 168 12.87 -14.35 13.96
N GLN A 169 13.57 -13.70 13.02
CA GLN A 169 13.44 -12.30 12.65
C GLN A 169 12.18 -12.10 11.76
N VAL A 170 11.00 -12.25 12.35
CA VAL A 170 9.72 -12.01 11.67
C VAL A 170 8.99 -10.88 12.37
N VAL A 171 8.56 -9.87 11.61
CA VAL A 171 7.76 -8.75 12.09
C VAL A 171 6.41 -8.76 11.38
N ILE A 172 5.34 -8.44 12.11
CA ILE A 172 3.99 -8.29 11.56
C ILE A 172 3.68 -6.80 11.40
N ILE A 173 3.19 -6.42 10.23
CA ILE A 173 2.65 -5.09 10.00
C ILE A 173 1.17 -5.25 9.64
N GLY A 174 0.28 -4.65 10.45
CA GLY A 174 -1.14 -4.53 10.13
C GLY A 174 -1.43 -3.16 9.53
N THR A 175 -2.33 -3.08 8.55
CA THR A 175 -2.88 -1.81 8.08
C THR A 175 -4.38 -1.79 8.26
N THR A 176 -4.95 -0.67 8.64
CA THR A 176 -6.39 -0.47 8.76
C THR A 176 -6.80 0.98 8.54
N ASN A 177 -8.02 1.17 8.07
CA ASN A 177 -8.64 2.49 8.03
C ASN A 177 -9.56 2.73 9.26
N ARG A 178 -9.83 1.67 10.06
CA ARG A 178 -10.75 1.69 11.20
C ARG A 178 -10.17 0.93 12.38
N PRO A 179 -9.25 1.56 13.15
CA PRO A 179 -8.59 0.88 14.27
C PRO A 179 -9.58 0.42 15.36
N GLU A 180 -10.71 1.12 15.51
CA GLU A 180 -11.78 0.77 16.46
C GLU A 180 -12.54 -0.52 16.06
N ALA A 181 -12.47 -0.92 14.79
CA ALA A 181 -13.13 -2.13 14.31
C ALA A 181 -12.32 -3.42 14.59
N ILE A 182 -11.07 -3.29 15.04
CA ILE A 182 -10.19 -4.43 15.34
C ILE A 182 -10.51 -4.98 16.74
N ASP A 183 -10.55 -6.32 16.88
CA ASP A 183 -10.69 -7.00 18.17
C ASP A 183 -9.58 -6.52 19.14
N PRO A 184 -9.94 -5.99 20.34
CA PRO A 184 -8.97 -5.47 21.31
C PRO A 184 -7.88 -6.47 21.71
N ALA A 185 -8.13 -7.78 21.55
CA ALA A 185 -7.14 -8.81 21.85
C ALA A 185 -5.86 -8.66 21.00
N PHE A 186 -5.95 -8.12 19.78
CA PHE A 186 -4.79 -7.88 18.91
C PHE A 186 -3.94 -6.67 19.33
N ARG A 187 -4.50 -5.76 20.13
CA ARG A 187 -3.84 -4.53 20.61
C ARG A 187 -3.18 -4.72 21.97
N ARG A 188 -3.06 -5.97 22.44
CA ARG A 188 -2.37 -6.30 23.68
C ARG A 188 -0.86 -6.43 23.46
N PRO A 189 -0.02 -6.16 24.49
CA PRO A 189 1.42 -6.38 24.44
C PRO A 189 1.78 -7.79 23.92
N GLY A 190 2.83 -7.87 23.10
CA GLY A 190 3.25 -9.09 22.41
C GLY A 190 2.60 -9.32 21.03
N ARG A 191 1.68 -8.44 20.59
CA ARG A 191 0.97 -8.53 19.31
C ARG A 191 1.19 -7.27 18.49
N PHE A 192 0.19 -6.36 18.41
CA PHE A 192 0.41 -5.02 17.86
C PHE A 192 0.80 -4.09 19.01
N ASP A 193 2.08 -4.09 19.35
CA ASP A 193 2.63 -3.32 20.47
C ASP A 193 2.71 -1.83 20.16
N LEU A 194 2.78 -1.49 18.88
CA LEU A 194 2.93 -0.11 18.42
C LEU A 194 1.85 0.22 17.40
N GLU A 195 1.16 1.32 17.65
CA GLU A 195 0.19 1.90 16.74
C GLU A 195 0.72 3.22 16.20
N ILE A 196 0.78 3.34 14.88
CA ILE A 196 1.28 4.53 14.19
C ILE A 196 0.17 5.12 13.33
N GLU A 197 -0.19 6.35 13.60
CA GLU A 197 -1.14 7.09 12.78
C GLU A 197 -0.48 7.64 11.52
N ILE A 198 -1.09 7.31 10.38
CA ILE A 198 -0.73 7.85 9.07
C ILE A 198 -1.87 8.78 8.65
N GLY A 199 -1.79 10.03 9.11
CA GLY A 199 -2.80 11.06 8.88
C GLY A 199 -2.79 11.62 7.46
N LEU A 200 -3.64 12.64 7.24
CA LEU A 200 -3.61 13.39 5.99
C LEU A 200 -2.31 14.21 5.91
N PRO A 201 -1.73 14.33 4.69
CA PRO A 201 -0.50 15.09 4.50
C PRO A 201 -0.72 16.60 4.74
N ASP A 202 0.24 17.24 5.40
CA ASP A 202 0.34 18.69 5.49
C ASP A 202 0.87 19.31 4.17
N GLU A 203 1.01 20.63 4.10
CA GLU A 203 1.48 21.30 2.87
C GLU A 203 2.91 20.91 2.48
N ALA A 204 3.78 20.68 3.45
CA ALA A 204 5.15 20.26 3.19
C ALA A 204 5.16 18.83 2.62
N ALA A 205 4.39 17.94 3.21
CA ALA A 205 4.18 16.58 2.71
C ALA A 205 3.55 16.56 1.31
N LEU A 206 2.51 17.37 1.08
CA LEU A 206 1.86 17.48 -0.24
C LEU A 206 2.84 17.94 -1.32
N ARG A 207 3.76 18.87 -0.99
CA ARG A 207 4.81 19.30 -1.91
C ARG A 207 5.77 18.16 -2.24
N GLU A 208 6.22 17.41 -1.23
CA GLU A 208 7.10 16.24 -1.42
C GLU A 208 6.40 15.16 -2.27
N ILE A 209 5.14 14.83 -1.96
CA ILE A 209 4.33 13.86 -2.71
C ILE A 209 4.15 14.30 -4.17
N LEU A 210 3.80 15.57 -4.40
CA LEU A 210 3.63 16.12 -5.74
C LEU A 210 4.95 16.05 -6.54
N ALA A 211 6.07 16.40 -5.91
CA ALA A 211 7.39 16.30 -6.53
C ALA A 211 7.76 14.86 -6.92
N ILE A 212 7.46 13.89 -6.05
CA ILE A 212 7.69 12.47 -6.33
C ILE A 212 6.88 12.02 -7.57
N HIS A 213 5.59 12.34 -7.62
CA HIS A 213 4.73 11.91 -8.73
C HIS A 213 4.98 12.65 -10.04
N THR A 214 5.59 13.84 -9.99
CA THR A 214 5.96 14.62 -11.19
C THR A 214 7.40 14.41 -11.63
N ALA A 215 8.26 13.74 -10.85
CA ALA A 215 9.68 13.58 -11.10
C ALA A 215 10.04 13.00 -12.49
N LYS A 216 9.17 12.13 -13.02
CA LYS A 216 9.33 11.48 -14.33
C LYS A 216 8.46 12.11 -15.43
N MET A 217 7.72 13.19 -15.11
CA MET A 217 6.86 13.87 -16.06
C MET A 217 7.61 14.95 -16.83
N PRO A 218 7.44 15.05 -18.15
CA PRO A 218 7.93 16.19 -18.92
C PRO A 218 7.05 17.42 -18.62
N LEU A 219 7.45 18.23 -17.63
CA LEU A 219 6.72 19.44 -17.25
C LEU A 219 7.05 20.61 -18.17
N GLY A 220 6.04 21.45 -18.45
CA GLY A 220 6.21 22.74 -19.09
C GLY A 220 6.89 23.75 -18.16
N GLU A 221 7.53 24.78 -18.73
CA GLU A 221 8.19 25.86 -17.96
C GLU A 221 7.20 26.72 -17.16
N ASP A 222 5.91 26.67 -17.52
CA ASP A 222 4.80 27.34 -16.85
C ASP A 222 4.33 26.65 -15.58
N VAL A 223 4.80 25.43 -15.30
CA VAL A 223 4.38 24.63 -14.14
C VAL A 223 5.20 25.01 -12.92
N CYS A 224 4.54 25.59 -11.93
CA CYS A 224 5.10 25.84 -10.61
C CYS A 224 4.37 25.00 -9.58
N LEU A 225 5.02 23.95 -9.04
CA LEU A 225 4.41 23.01 -8.09
C LEU A 225 3.92 23.73 -6.82
N ASP A 226 4.66 24.75 -6.34
CA ASP A 226 4.28 25.52 -5.15
C ASP A 226 2.94 26.25 -5.31
N ARG A 227 2.54 26.58 -6.54
CA ARG A 227 1.23 27.18 -6.81
C ARG A 227 0.10 26.16 -6.82
N ILE A 228 0.40 24.88 -7.01
CA ILE A 228 -0.57 23.78 -7.02
C ILE A 228 -0.87 23.33 -5.58
N VAL A 229 0.15 23.26 -4.71
CA VAL A 229 0.06 22.76 -3.33
C VAL A 229 -1.13 23.31 -2.53
N PRO A 230 -1.43 24.63 -2.51
CA PRO A 230 -2.56 25.16 -1.73
C PRO A 230 -3.93 24.57 -2.12
N TYR A 231 -4.05 24.09 -3.37
CA TYR A 231 -5.29 23.49 -3.89
C TYR A 231 -5.42 22.00 -3.51
N LEU A 232 -4.37 21.40 -2.95
CA LEU A 232 -4.32 19.99 -2.56
C LEU A 232 -4.66 19.75 -1.08
N ARG A 233 -4.85 20.82 -0.29
CA ARG A 233 -5.17 20.71 1.15
C ARG A 233 -6.37 19.79 1.38
N GLY A 234 -6.21 18.83 2.28
CA GLY A 234 -7.24 17.84 2.61
C GLY A 234 -7.31 16.65 1.65
N LEU A 235 -6.46 16.60 0.62
CA LEU A 235 -6.31 15.45 -0.26
C LEU A 235 -5.30 14.45 0.32
N THR A 236 -5.48 13.19 -0.05
CA THR A 236 -4.56 12.10 0.30
C THR A 236 -3.42 11.99 -0.72
N GLY A 237 -2.39 11.21 -0.40
CA GLY A 237 -1.32 10.90 -1.37
C GLY A 237 -1.84 10.21 -2.63
N ALA A 238 -2.86 9.36 -2.50
CA ALA A 238 -3.51 8.73 -3.66
C ALA A 238 -4.24 9.73 -4.55
N ASP A 239 -4.86 10.76 -3.96
CA ASP A 239 -5.53 11.82 -4.73
C ASP A 239 -4.51 12.67 -5.50
N VAL A 240 -3.35 12.97 -4.89
CA VAL A 240 -2.26 13.69 -5.56
C VAL A 240 -1.69 12.87 -6.72
N ALA A 241 -1.50 11.56 -6.54
CA ALA A 241 -1.10 10.66 -7.61
C ALA A 241 -2.14 10.63 -8.76
N ALA A 242 -3.43 10.57 -8.41
CA ALA A 242 -4.53 10.62 -9.38
C ALA A 242 -4.57 11.97 -10.14
N LEU A 243 -4.30 13.08 -9.45
CA LEU A 243 -4.18 14.40 -10.08
C LEU A 243 -3.07 14.44 -11.13
N CYS A 244 -1.88 13.97 -10.76
CA CYS A 244 -0.74 13.95 -11.68
C CYS A 244 -1.03 13.09 -12.90
N LYS A 245 -1.64 11.91 -12.68
CA LYS A 245 -2.06 11.02 -13.77
C LYS A 245 -3.11 11.67 -14.67
N GLU A 246 -4.13 12.33 -14.09
CA GLU A 246 -5.17 12.99 -14.88
C GLU A 246 -4.61 14.19 -15.67
N ALA A 247 -3.69 14.98 -15.11
CA ALA A 247 -3.01 16.05 -15.83
C ALA A 247 -2.25 15.52 -17.05
N ALA A 248 -1.54 14.40 -16.92
CA ALA A 248 -0.88 13.74 -18.03
C ALA A 248 -1.87 13.21 -19.07
N LEU A 249 -3.01 12.65 -18.63
CA LEU A 249 -4.08 12.18 -19.54
C LEU A 249 -4.76 13.34 -20.29
N VAL A 250 -4.94 14.49 -19.66
CA VAL A 250 -5.45 15.70 -20.34
C VAL A 250 -4.48 16.13 -21.44
N CYS A 251 -3.16 16.20 -21.15
CA CYS A 251 -2.14 16.49 -22.13
C CYS A 251 -2.16 15.49 -23.31
N LEU A 252 -2.30 14.20 -23.02
CA LEU A 252 -2.38 13.15 -24.02
C LEU A 252 -3.63 13.33 -24.91
N ARG A 253 -4.81 13.57 -24.33
CA ARG A 253 -6.08 13.75 -25.09
C ARG A 253 -6.03 14.93 -26.06
N GLU A 254 -5.29 15.97 -25.79
CA GLU A 254 -5.11 17.12 -26.71
C GLU A 254 -4.32 16.76 -27.97
N ARG A 255 -3.50 15.70 -27.91
CA ARG A 255 -2.70 15.20 -29.04
C ARG A 255 -3.31 13.98 -29.75
N LEU A 256 -4.36 13.39 -29.15
CA LEU A 256 -5.05 12.26 -29.77
C LEU A 256 -6.07 12.73 -30.79
N GLN A 257 -6.06 12.13 -31.98
CA GLN A 257 -7.10 12.31 -33.01
C GLN A 257 -7.58 10.96 -33.53
N PHE A 258 -8.83 10.91 -33.95
CA PHE A 258 -9.37 9.79 -34.68
C PHE A 258 -9.16 10.05 -36.19
N ASP A 259 -8.39 9.19 -36.85
CA ASP A 259 -8.22 9.20 -38.31
C ASP A 259 -8.65 7.86 -38.85
N GLN A 260 -9.62 7.86 -39.80
CA GLN A 260 -10.18 6.65 -40.43
C GLN A 260 -10.62 5.53 -39.47
N GLY A 261 -10.97 5.85 -38.24
CA GLY A 261 -11.37 4.87 -37.20
C GLY A 261 -10.26 4.43 -36.25
N ASP A 262 -9.02 4.77 -36.53
CA ASP A 262 -7.87 4.51 -35.68
C ASP A 262 -7.49 5.73 -34.83
N LEU A 263 -6.95 5.46 -33.63
CA LEU A 263 -6.45 6.48 -32.73
C LEU A 263 -5.00 6.84 -33.08
N VAL A 264 -4.79 8.05 -33.59
CA VAL A 264 -3.47 8.52 -34.03
C VAL A 264 -2.97 9.62 -33.10
N LEU A 265 -1.69 9.55 -32.72
CA LEU A 265 -1.01 10.61 -31.94
C LEU A 265 -0.45 11.65 -32.91
N LYS A 266 -0.84 12.93 -32.71
CA LYS A 266 -0.29 14.05 -33.48
C LYS A 266 0.97 14.63 -32.84
N GLY A 267 1.99 14.85 -33.65
CA GLY A 267 3.23 15.53 -33.27
C GLY A 267 4.28 14.61 -32.66
N ASP A 268 5.42 15.19 -32.33
CA ASP A 268 6.53 14.46 -31.71
C ASP A 268 6.31 14.28 -30.20
N LEU A 269 6.64 13.09 -29.66
CA LEU A 269 6.62 12.80 -28.24
C LEU A 269 7.52 13.75 -27.42
N SER A 270 8.62 14.20 -28.02
CA SER A 270 9.58 15.12 -27.38
C SER A 270 9.00 16.52 -27.09
N GLU A 271 7.97 16.92 -27.84
CA GLU A 271 7.27 18.20 -27.65
C GLU A 271 6.13 18.12 -26.63
N MET A 272 5.80 16.92 -26.17
CA MET A 272 4.67 16.70 -25.27
C MET A 272 5.07 17.05 -23.84
N LYS A 273 4.65 18.22 -23.36
CA LYS A 273 4.90 18.69 -21.98
C LYS A 273 3.58 18.93 -21.25
N VAL A 274 3.52 18.51 -20.00
CA VAL A 274 2.37 18.75 -19.13
C VAL A 274 2.45 20.21 -18.62
N SER A 275 1.51 21.04 -19.02
CA SER A 275 1.43 22.46 -18.68
C SER A 275 0.59 22.73 -17.41
N ALA A 276 0.66 23.95 -16.89
CA ALA A 276 -0.18 24.40 -15.77
C ALA A 276 -1.68 24.27 -16.06
N LEU A 277 -2.10 24.49 -17.32
CA LEU A 277 -3.49 24.34 -17.75
C LEU A 277 -3.98 22.89 -17.61
N HIS A 278 -3.12 21.91 -17.87
CA HIS A 278 -3.48 20.48 -17.69
C HIS A 278 -3.75 20.16 -16.23
N PHE A 279 -2.96 20.71 -15.29
CA PHE A 279 -3.22 20.60 -13.85
C PHE A 279 -4.50 21.30 -13.43
N GLU A 280 -4.81 22.49 -13.96
CA GLU A 280 -6.08 23.18 -13.68
C GLU A 280 -7.31 22.32 -14.07
N ARG A 281 -7.27 21.77 -15.29
CA ARG A 281 -8.36 20.89 -15.79
C ARG A 281 -8.47 19.60 -14.98
N ALA A 282 -7.34 19.01 -14.62
CA ALA A 282 -7.31 17.83 -13.76
C ALA A 282 -7.90 18.11 -12.36
N LEU A 283 -7.57 19.26 -11.75
CA LEU A 283 -8.16 19.70 -10.49
C LEU A 283 -9.67 19.89 -10.58
N GLN A 284 -10.18 20.45 -11.69
CA GLN A 284 -11.62 20.60 -11.93
C GLN A 284 -12.32 19.23 -12.02
N THR A 285 -11.71 18.28 -12.74
CA THR A 285 -12.25 16.92 -12.88
C THR A 285 -12.33 16.19 -11.55
N LEU A 286 -11.26 16.24 -10.73
CA LEU A 286 -11.24 15.61 -9.41
C LEU A 286 -12.28 16.21 -8.47
N ARG A 287 -12.42 17.53 -8.45
CA ARG A 287 -13.44 18.22 -7.64
C ARG A 287 -14.87 17.89 -8.09
N GLY A 288 -15.08 17.70 -9.38
CA GLY A 288 -16.36 17.24 -9.91
C GLY A 288 -16.72 15.85 -9.38
N ARG A 289 -15.77 14.93 -9.36
CA ARG A 289 -15.94 13.57 -8.80
C ARG A 289 -16.19 13.60 -7.29
N ALA A 290 -15.38 14.35 -6.53
CA ALA A 290 -15.54 14.47 -5.08
C ALA A 290 -16.91 15.03 -4.65
N ARG A 291 -17.48 15.97 -5.43
CA ARG A 291 -18.85 16.46 -5.20
C ARG A 291 -19.91 15.39 -5.45
N CYS A 292 -19.73 14.53 -6.42
CA CYS A 292 -20.63 13.40 -6.68
C CYS A 292 -20.58 12.35 -5.57
N GLU A 293 -19.46 12.24 -4.85
CA GLU A 293 -19.24 11.30 -3.74
C GLU A 293 -19.61 11.90 -2.37
N GLY A 294 -20.14 13.13 -2.31
CA GLY A 294 -20.55 13.78 -1.06
C GLY A 294 -19.41 14.29 -0.18
N LEU A 295 -18.17 14.31 -0.69
CA LEU A 295 -17.03 14.86 0.00
C LEU A 295 -17.01 16.40 -0.12
N GLU A 296 -17.04 17.10 1.01
CA GLU A 296 -16.89 18.56 1.06
C GLU A 296 -15.46 19.00 0.65
N VAL A 297 -15.21 19.14 -0.64
CA VAL A 297 -14.00 19.83 -1.11
C VAL A 297 -14.27 21.34 -1.04
N ARG A 298 -13.59 22.05 -0.13
CA ARG A 298 -13.72 23.51 0.02
C ARG A 298 -13.54 24.18 -1.35
N SER A 299 -14.57 24.97 -1.74
CA SER A 299 -14.61 25.70 -3.00
C SER A 299 -13.63 26.87 -2.99
N VAL A 300 -12.39 26.62 -3.38
CA VAL A 300 -11.45 27.69 -3.72
C VAL A 300 -11.56 27.93 -5.23
N ARG A 301 -11.98 29.13 -5.65
CA ARG A 301 -11.95 29.52 -7.07
C ARG A 301 -10.50 29.43 -7.55
N VAL A 302 -10.22 28.57 -8.51
CA VAL A 302 -8.94 28.51 -9.21
C VAL A 302 -8.83 29.81 -10.03
N ARG A 303 -8.17 30.82 -9.49
CA ARG A 303 -7.66 31.93 -10.32
C ARG A 303 -6.50 31.39 -11.12
N ALA A 304 -6.55 31.64 -12.44
CA ALA A 304 -5.60 31.14 -13.42
C ALA A 304 -4.16 31.00 -12.86
N LEU A 305 -3.59 29.80 -12.97
CA LEU A 305 -2.18 29.50 -12.62
C LEU A 305 -1.20 30.21 -13.58
N LYS A 306 -1.70 31.16 -14.39
CA LYS A 306 -0.88 31.91 -15.36
C LYS A 306 0.17 32.73 -14.66
N THR A 307 1.39 32.58 -15.12
CA THR A 307 2.54 33.42 -14.84
C THR A 307 2.20 34.88 -15.15
N SER A 308 2.13 35.72 -14.11
CA SER A 308 2.39 37.16 -14.33
C SER A 308 3.87 37.30 -14.64
N GLN A 309 4.20 37.47 -15.91
CA GLN A 309 5.49 38.03 -16.28
C GLN A 309 5.58 39.42 -15.65
N ARG A 310 6.45 39.60 -14.70
CA ARG A 310 7.20 40.81 -14.38
C ARG A 310 8.57 40.41 -13.92
#